data_63575b726ced3d9356a31af7ef1bd527
#
_entry.id   63575b726ced3d9356a31af7ef1bd527
#
_cell.length_a   1.000
_cell.length_b   1.000
_cell.length_c   1.000
_cell.angle_alpha   90.00
_cell.angle_beta   90.00
_cell.angle_gamma   90.00
#
_symmetry.space_group_name_H-M   'P 1'
#
loop_
_entity.id
_entity.type
_entity.pdbx_description
1 polymer ?
#
loop_
_entity_poly.entity_id
_entity_poly.type
_entity_poly.pdbx_seq_one_letter_code
_entity_poly.pdbx_strand_id
1 'polypeptide(L)'
;MTFKESLNFRHACKIFDENKKICDSDFAEILEAGRLAPSSLGLEHWDFYLVQNMEFREKIRKACWDQVQITSCSHLLVILAKIAVFRPNSEYIQKISMRKMSWISKAMSALCRQIHLR
;
A
#
# COMPACT_ATOMS: atom_id res chain seq x y z
N MET A 1 -10.73 9.55 20.98
CA MET A 1 -9.84 8.44 21.39
C MET A 1 -8.43 8.99 21.55
N THR A 2 -7.81 8.84 22.69
CA THR A 2 -6.42 9.26 22.95
C THR A 2 -5.45 8.25 22.33
N PHE A 3 -4.18 8.64 22.17
CA PHE A 3 -3.13 7.74 21.68
C PHE A 3 -3.02 6.45 22.49
N LYS A 4 -3.09 6.56 23.83
CA LYS A 4 -3.03 5.40 24.74
C LYS A 4 -4.25 4.47 24.57
N GLU A 5 -5.43 5.04 24.41
CA GLU A 5 -6.65 4.26 24.14
C GLU A 5 -6.55 3.52 22.81
N SER A 6 -6.03 4.19 21.77
CA SER A 6 -5.81 3.56 20.45
C SER A 6 -4.82 2.40 20.52
N LEU A 7 -3.74 2.53 21.27
CA LEU A 7 -2.77 1.44 21.47
C LEU A 7 -3.41 0.24 22.18
N ASN A 8 -4.22 0.48 23.20
CA ASN A 8 -4.89 -0.58 23.95
C ASN A 8 -6.01 -1.24 23.14
N PHE A 9 -6.70 -0.48 22.29
CA PHE A 9 -7.76 -0.97 21.42
C PHE A 9 -7.22 -1.82 20.25
N ARG A 10 -6.04 -1.48 19.73
CA ARG A 10 -5.45 -2.14 18.58
C ARG A 10 -5.15 -3.62 18.85
N HIS A 11 -5.71 -4.49 18.04
CA HIS A 11 -5.44 -5.93 18.08
C HIS A 11 -5.55 -6.55 16.69
N ALA A 12 -5.01 -7.75 16.52
CA ALA A 12 -5.21 -8.53 15.29
C ALA A 12 -6.56 -9.27 15.41
N CYS A 13 -7.58 -8.75 14.73
CA CYS A 13 -8.90 -9.37 14.71
C CYS A 13 -8.80 -10.78 14.08
N LYS A 14 -9.38 -11.77 14.76
CA LYS A 14 -9.37 -13.17 14.32
C LYS A 14 -10.70 -13.61 13.69
N ILE A 15 -11.78 -12.92 14.01
CA ILE A 15 -13.12 -13.22 13.54
C ILE A 15 -13.77 -11.90 13.12
N PHE A 16 -14.20 -11.82 11.87
CA PHE A 16 -14.94 -10.68 11.35
C PHE A 16 -16.43 -11.01 11.29
N ASP A 17 -17.26 -10.00 11.45
CA ASP A 17 -18.69 -10.09 11.20
C ASP A 17 -18.92 -10.07 9.68
N GLU A 18 -19.32 -11.20 9.12
CA GLU A 18 -19.51 -11.36 7.68
C GLU A 18 -20.63 -10.48 7.10
N ASN A 19 -21.56 -10.03 7.96
CA ASN A 19 -22.65 -9.13 7.58
C ASN A 19 -22.23 -7.66 7.54
N LYS A 20 -21.08 -7.31 8.10
CA LYS A 20 -20.54 -5.96 8.10
C LYS A 20 -19.49 -5.80 7.04
N LYS A 21 -19.74 -4.88 6.11
CA LYS A 21 -18.81 -4.54 5.05
C LYS A 21 -18.33 -3.10 5.20
N ILE A 22 -17.08 -2.86 4.88
CA ILE A 22 -16.53 -1.52 4.72
C ILE A 22 -17.19 -0.92 3.47
N CYS A 23 -17.65 0.32 3.52
CA CYS A 23 -18.22 0.98 2.35
C CYS A 23 -17.12 1.32 1.31
N ASP A 24 -17.52 1.48 0.07
CA ASP A 24 -16.56 1.72 -1.03
C ASP A 24 -15.75 3.00 -0.84
N SER A 25 -16.34 4.06 -0.25
CA SER A 25 -15.63 5.30 0.05
C SER A 25 -14.50 5.11 1.05
N ASP A 26 -14.78 4.43 2.18
CA ASP A 26 -13.79 4.18 3.22
C ASP A 26 -12.70 3.24 2.70
N PHE A 27 -13.08 2.24 1.88
CA PHE A 27 -12.11 1.34 1.27
C PHE A 27 -11.21 2.08 0.27
N ALA A 28 -11.74 3.03 -0.50
CA ALA A 28 -10.96 3.87 -1.39
C ALA A 28 -9.93 4.72 -0.62
N GLU A 29 -10.30 5.28 0.53
CA GLU A 29 -9.36 6.01 1.40
C GLU A 29 -8.25 5.11 1.93
N ILE A 30 -8.56 3.87 2.32
CA ILE A 30 -7.56 2.88 2.76
C ILE A 30 -6.57 2.57 1.62
N LEU A 31 -7.05 2.38 0.40
CA LEU A 31 -6.18 2.14 -0.76
C LEU A 31 -5.31 3.35 -1.09
N GLU A 32 -5.87 4.55 -1.00
CA GLU A 32 -5.13 5.80 -1.22
C GLU A 32 -4.04 5.99 -0.16
N ALA A 33 -4.32 5.70 1.11
CA ALA A 33 -3.31 5.69 2.17
C ALA A 33 -2.17 4.71 1.86
N GLY A 34 -2.50 3.51 1.35
CA GLY A 34 -1.52 2.53 0.89
C GLY A 34 -0.68 3.04 -0.29
N ARG A 35 -1.32 3.69 -1.26
CA ARG A 35 -0.66 4.28 -2.43
C ARG A 35 0.30 5.42 -2.04
N LEU A 36 -0.06 6.24 -1.06
CA LEU A 36 0.74 7.35 -0.57
C LEU A 36 1.80 6.93 0.46
N ALA A 37 1.78 5.69 0.93
CA ALA A 37 2.75 5.21 1.89
C ALA A 37 4.18 5.31 1.34
N PRO A 38 5.14 5.80 2.16
CA PRO A 38 6.52 5.90 1.73
C PRO A 38 7.12 4.52 1.48
N SER A 39 7.95 4.41 0.45
CA SER A 39 8.71 3.19 0.15
C SER A 39 10.21 3.44 0.23
N SER A 40 10.98 2.40 0.50
CA SER A 40 12.43 2.49 0.50
C SER A 40 12.93 3.04 -0.84
N LEU A 41 13.74 4.09 -0.80
CA LEU A 41 14.20 4.81 -1.98
C LEU A 41 13.07 5.28 -2.93
N GLY A 42 11.80 5.28 -2.50
CA GLY A 42 10.62 5.60 -3.31
C GLY A 42 10.46 4.64 -4.50
N LEU A 43 10.79 3.37 -4.32
CA LEU A 43 10.76 2.37 -5.38
C LEU A 43 9.36 1.84 -5.68
N GLU A 44 8.38 2.07 -4.79
CA GLU A 44 6.99 1.64 -5.00
C GLU A 44 6.89 0.16 -5.41
N HIS A 45 7.58 -0.68 -4.66
CA HIS A 45 7.87 -2.08 -5.01
C HIS A 45 6.72 -3.05 -4.68
N TRP A 46 5.49 -2.59 -4.69
CA TRP A 46 4.31 -3.41 -4.42
C TRP A 46 3.20 -3.16 -5.42
N ASP A 47 2.34 -4.16 -5.55
CA ASP A 47 1.04 -4.08 -6.19
C ASP A 47 -0.03 -4.55 -5.21
N PHE A 48 -1.19 -3.92 -5.25
CA PHE A 48 -2.34 -4.25 -4.42
C PHE A 48 -3.38 -4.98 -5.26
N TYR A 49 -3.81 -6.15 -4.80
CA TYR A 49 -4.82 -6.96 -5.47
C TYR A 49 -6.01 -7.18 -4.54
N LEU A 50 -7.16 -6.65 -4.91
CA LEU A 50 -8.42 -6.90 -4.22
C LEU A 50 -9.00 -8.24 -4.69
N VAL A 51 -9.10 -9.21 -3.80
CA VAL A 51 -9.69 -10.51 -4.09
C VAL A 51 -11.15 -10.54 -3.66
N GLN A 52 -12.06 -10.51 -4.63
CA GLN A 52 -13.51 -10.54 -4.39
C GLN A 52 -14.11 -11.93 -4.55
N ASN A 53 -13.56 -12.77 -5.41
CA ASN A 53 -14.05 -14.12 -5.68
C ASN A 53 -13.88 -15.04 -4.46
N MET A 54 -14.98 -15.56 -3.92
CA MET A 54 -14.98 -16.39 -2.71
C MET A 54 -14.29 -17.73 -2.91
N GLU A 55 -14.44 -18.38 -4.06
CA GLU A 55 -13.76 -19.63 -4.36
C GLU A 55 -12.23 -19.43 -4.35
N PHE A 56 -11.76 -18.27 -4.84
CA PHE A 56 -10.35 -17.95 -4.80
C PHE A 56 -9.89 -17.60 -3.37
N ARG A 57 -10.72 -16.92 -2.56
CA ARG A 57 -10.41 -16.71 -1.13
C ARG A 57 -10.26 -18.03 -0.38
N GLU A 58 -11.09 -19.04 -0.66
CA GLU A 58 -10.96 -20.37 -0.05
C GLU A 58 -9.65 -21.05 -0.42
N LYS A 59 -9.18 -20.91 -1.66
CA LYS A 59 -7.88 -21.42 -2.08
C LYS A 59 -6.74 -20.71 -1.33
N ILE A 60 -6.83 -19.39 -1.19
CA ILE A 60 -5.85 -18.59 -0.41
C ILE A 60 -5.88 -18.99 1.07
N ARG A 61 -7.07 -19.19 1.64
CA ARG A 61 -7.24 -19.60 3.03
C ARG A 61 -6.47 -20.88 3.35
N LYS A 62 -6.54 -21.89 2.48
CA LYS A 62 -5.78 -23.14 2.64
C LYS A 62 -4.27 -22.90 2.69
N ALA A 63 -3.76 -21.98 1.88
CA ALA A 63 -2.35 -21.58 1.91
C ALA A 63 -1.97 -20.72 3.14
N CYS A 64 -2.95 -20.12 3.82
CA CYS A 64 -2.80 -19.27 4.99
C CYS A 64 -3.21 -19.98 6.28
N TRP A 65 -2.78 -21.23 6.48
CA TRP A 65 -3.05 -22.02 7.69
C TRP A 65 -4.53 -22.14 8.07
N ASP A 66 -5.38 -22.14 7.08
CA ASP A 66 -6.85 -22.21 7.21
C ASP A 66 -7.46 -21.08 8.06
N GLN A 67 -6.84 -19.89 8.03
CA GLN A 67 -7.30 -18.75 8.79
C GLN A 67 -8.67 -18.23 8.27
N VAL A 68 -9.68 -18.27 9.14
CA VAL A 68 -11.06 -17.85 8.83
C VAL A 68 -11.14 -16.39 8.37
N GLN A 69 -10.25 -15.53 8.82
CA GLN A 69 -10.20 -14.12 8.43
C GLN A 69 -10.15 -13.91 6.92
N ILE A 70 -9.55 -14.84 6.18
CA ILE A 70 -9.38 -14.76 4.72
C ILE A 70 -10.73 -14.75 4.01
N THR A 71 -11.68 -15.51 4.53
CA THR A 71 -13.03 -15.63 3.93
C THR A 71 -14.07 -14.73 4.58
N SER A 72 -13.95 -14.46 5.90
CA SER A 72 -14.92 -13.66 6.66
C SER A 72 -14.70 -12.13 6.54
N CYS A 73 -13.50 -11.66 6.19
CA CYS A 73 -13.25 -10.22 6.09
C CYS A 73 -14.05 -9.55 4.97
N SER A 74 -14.33 -8.26 5.17
CA SER A 74 -15.02 -7.42 4.18
C SER A 74 -14.26 -7.41 2.85
N HIS A 75 -13.01 -7.03 2.88
CA HIS A 75 -12.13 -6.95 1.72
C HIS A 75 -10.85 -7.74 2.00
N LEU A 76 -10.47 -8.60 1.07
CA LEU A 76 -9.17 -9.29 1.11
C LEU A 76 -8.21 -8.60 0.16
N LEU A 77 -7.24 -7.89 0.73
CA LEU A 77 -6.21 -7.20 -0.01
C LEU A 77 -4.91 -8.02 0.05
N VAL A 78 -4.43 -8.45 -1.10
CA VAL A 78 -3.14 -9.14 -1.24
C VAL A 78 -2.10 -8.15 -1.75
N ILE A 79 -0.99 -8.03 -1.03
CA ILE A 79 0.12 -7.16 -1.41
C ILE A 79 1.22 -8.02 -1.99
N LEU A 80 1.56 -7.80 -3.24
CA LEU A 80 2.63 -8.51 -3.94
C LEU A 80 3.87 -7.65 -4.08
N ALA A 81 5.03 -8.20 -3.76
CA ALA A 81 6.30 -7.53 -3.99
C ALA A 81 6.74 -7.69 -5.46
N LYS A 82 7.06 -6.58 -6.11
CA LYS A 82 7.66 -6.56 -7.46
C LYS A 82 9.13 -6.98 -7.37
N ILE A 83 9.47 -8.18 -7.73
CA ILE A 83 10.87 -8.66 -7.66
C ILE A 83 11.57 -8.54 -9.02
N ALA A 84 10.92 -9.00 -10.09
CA ALA A 84 11.54 -9.10 -11.43
C ALA A 84 11.91 -7.74 -12.04
N VAL A 85 11.18 -6.69 -11.68
CA VAL A 85 11.37 -5.34 -12.25
C VAL A 85 12.55 -4.58 -11.65
N PHE A 86 13.15 -5.08 -10.56
CA PHE A 86 14.29 -4.43 -9.87
C PHE A 86 15.67 -4.88 -10.37
N ARG A 87 15.73 -5.53 -11.52
CA ARG A 87 17.02 -5.83 -12.15
C ARG A 87 17.72 -4.53 -12.55
N PRO A 88 19.05 -4.46 -12.37
CA PRO A 88 19.83 -3.32 -12.85
C PRO A 88 19.49 -3.00 -14.33
N ASN A 89 19.36 -1.73 -14.64
CA ASN A 89 19.02 -1.23 -15.99
C ASN A 89 17.62 -1.64 -16.52
N SER A 90 16.72 -2.15 -15.68
CA SER A 90 15.34 -2.39 -16.11
C SER A 90 14.65 -1.06 -16.46
N GLU A 91 13.67 -1.12 -17.37
CA GLU A 91 12.85 0.03 -17.76
C GLU A 91 12.17 0.68 -16.54
N TYR A 92 11.75 -0.15 -15.56
CA TYR A 92 11.14 0.33 -14.32
C TYR A 92 12.11 1.19 -13.51
N ILE A 93 13.34 0.72 -13.30
CA ILE A 93 14.38 1.48 -12.56
C ILE A 93 14.74 2.76 -13.30
N GLN A 94 14.85 2.73 -14.63
CA GLN A 94 15.13 3.92 -15.42
C GLN A 94 14.01 4.96 -15.27
N LYS A 95 12.73 4.55 -15.38
CA LYS A 95 11.56 5.46 -15.22
C LYS A 95 11.53 6.09 -13.81
N ILE A 96 11.77 5.32 -12.76
CA ILE A 96 11.80 5.85 -11.39
C ILE A 96 12.97 6.82 -11.22
N SER A 97 14.15 6.50 -11.74
CA SER A 97 15.33 7.36 -11.66
C SER A 97 15.10 8.70 -12.37
N MET A 98 14.52 8.70 -13.57
CA MET A 98 14.18 9.92 -14.30
C MET A 98 13.15 10.77 -13.54
N ARG A 99 12.11 10.16 -12.95
CA ARG A 99 11.11 10.87 -12.14
C ARG A 99 11.74 11.56 -10.94
N LYS A 100 12.66 10.89 -10.25
CA LYS A 100 13.38 11.45 -9.10
C LYS A 100 14.34 12.57 -9.50
N MET A 101 15.07 12.41 -10.58
CA MET A 101 15.97 13.47 -11.10
C MET A 101 15.17 14.72 -11.48
N SER A 102 14.03 14.56 -12.13
CA SER A 102 13.13 15.68 -12.45
C SER A 102 12.63 16.39 -11.20
N TRP A 103 12.28 15.66 -10.14
CA TRP A 103 11.86 16.25 -8.87
C TRP A 103 12.99 17.01 -8.17
N ILE A 104 14.18 16.42 -8.10
CA ILE A 104 15.38 17.06 -7.53
C ILE A 104 15.72 18.34 -8.30
N SER A 105 15.70 18.29 -9.62
CA SER A 105 15.97 19.48 -10.46
C SER A 105 14.96 20.60 -10.19
N LYS A 106 13.64 20.27 -10.07
CA LYS A 106 12.60 21.25 -9.73
C LYS A 106 12.80 21.83 -8.34
N ALA A 107 13.13 21.00 -7.34
CA ALA A 107 13.38 21.44 -5.96
C ALA A 107 14.62 22.35 -5.89
N MET A 108 15.70 22.01 -6.56
CA MET A 108 16.91 22.84 -6.64
C MET A 108 16.65 24.17 -7.32
N SER A 109 15.89 24.19 -8.43
CA SER A 109 15.52 25.42 -9.13
C SER A 109 14.63 26.34 -8.29
N ALA A 110 13.76 25.78 -7.44
CA ALA A 110 12.94 26.55 -6.50
C ALA A 110 13.81 27.15 -5.38
N LEU A 111 14.75 26.39 -4.83
CA LEU A 111 15.66 26.82 -3.80
C LEU A 111 16.59 27.96 -4.30
N CYS A 112 17.14 27.82 -5.49
CA CYS A 112 17.97 28.87 -6.11
C CYS A 112 17.20 30.18 -6.31
N ARG A 113 15.92 30.12 -6.68
CA ARG A 113 15.07 31.32 -6.80
C ARG A 113 14.85 32.05 -5.46
N GLN A 114 14.73 31.28 -4.36
CA GLN A 114 14.56 31.88 -3.02
C GLN A 114 15.85 32.56 -2.51
N ILE A 115 17.03 32.07 -2.89
CA ILE A 115 18.32 32.64 -2.49
C ILE A 115 18.61 33.96 -3.22
N HIS A 116 18.11 34.15 -4.46
CA HIS A 116 18.32 35.38 -5.25
C HIS A 116 17.35 36.51 -4.90
N LEU A 117 16.37 36.28 -4.01
CA LEU A 117 15.41 37.27 -3.54
C LEU A 117 15.79 37.89 -2.18
N ARG A 118 16.97 37.66 -1.67
CA ARG A 118 17.58 38.32 -0.52
C ARG A 118 18.88 39.06 -0.94
#